data_2636eba70bbe522e4c71b73ebbe5de3f
#
_entry.id   2636eba70bbe522e4c71b73ebbe5de3f
#
_cell.length_a   1.000
_cell.length_b   1.000
_cell.length_c   1.000
_cell.angle_alpha   90.00
_cell.angle_beta   90.00
_cell.angle_gamma   90.00
#
_symmetry.space_group_name_H-M   'P 1'
#
loop_
_entity.id
_entity.type
_entity.pdbx_description
1 polymer ?
#
loop_
_entity_poly.entity_id
_entity_poly.type
_entity_poly.pdbx_seq_one_letter_code
_entity_poly.pdbx_strand_id
1 'polypeptide(L)'
;MSDLHFGVTPWRTDPTGGAEALAAQGERAEALGFHSFWLPENHFAPRGSLPQPLLCLAAVAARTRKLRLGTTSYLLPIRHPIQVAEEVAVLDRLSNGRVILGIGRGYRSDLFHAFSVPSREKRDRFGAAVELMLRAWRGEPVAFDGDGGAPVHLAPLPVQQPGPPLWVAAFGPKAVEQAGRLGLPYLASPIEPLDLLLENYDRHRSVSDAARACCVPVMRTVFVSDDARLLARVSEGLAGQSAALAAARPPALRRAATDDVAKVALVGSHAQVADAIARLRESLGLSHLIARVGVPGVEPADVERSLEAVAELAAAG
;
A
#
# COMPACT_ATOMS: atom_id res chain seq x y z
N MET A 1 -3.92 -17.90 -16.39
CA MET A 1 -4.24 -16.79 -15.47
C MET A 1 -3.08 -16.75 -14.47
N SER A 2 -2.49 -15.57 -14.18
CA SER A 2 -1.45 -15.47 -13.14
C SER A 2 -2.05 -15.79 -11.77
N ASP A 3 -1.21 -16.35 -10.87
CA ASP A 3 -1.61 -16.62 -9.49
C ASP A 3 -2.03 -15.33 -8.79
N LEU A 4 -3.08 -15.39 -7.97
CA LEU A 4 -3.53 -14.27 -7.16
C LEU A 4 -2.75 -14.26 -5.84
N HIS A 5 -2.02 -13.18 -5.58
CA HIS A 5 -1.25 -13.01 -4.36
C HIS A 5 -2.05 -12.24 -3.29
N PHE A 6 -2.08 -12.76 -2.08
CA PHE A 6 -2.72 -12.10 -0.95
C PHE A 6 -1.69 -11.44 -0.04
N GLY A 7 -1.84 -10.15 0.18
CA GLY A 7 -1.14 -9.40 1.20
C GLY A 7 -2.07 -9.02 2.35
N VAL A 8 -1.50 -8.63 3.48
CA VAL A 8 -2.28 -8.18 4.63
C VAL A 8 -1.65 -6.94 5.26
N THR A 9 -2.47 -6.06 5.84
CA THR A 9 -2.01 -4.97 6.70
C THR A 9 -2.09 -5.38 8.17
N PRO A 10 -1.44 -4.66 9.11
CA PRO A 10 -1.62 -4.90 10.53
C PRO A 10 -3.10 -4.93 10.92
N TRP A 11 -3.49 -5.90 11.71
CA TRP A 11 -4.87 -6.09 12.18
C TRP A 11 -5.05 -5.79 13.66
N ARG A 12 -3.96 -5.64 14.38
CA ARG A 12 -3.93 -5.13 15.75
C ARG A 12 -3.20 -3.80 15.74
N THR A 13 -3.94 -2.73 16.01
CA THR A 13 -3.37 -1.40 16.21
C THR A 13 -3.19 -1.20 17.72
N ASP A 14 -2.02 -1.55 18.22
CA ASP A 14 -1.59 -1.05 19.50
C ASP A 14 -0.97 0.34 19.28
N PRO A 15 -1.54 1.42 19.81
CA PRO A 15 -0.96 2.74 19.69
C PRO A 15 0.39 2.87 20.40
N THR A 16 0.72 1.94 21.29
CA THR A 16 2.01 1.81 21.96
C THR A 16 2.83 0.64 21.42
N GLY A 17 2.23 -0.17 20.55
CA GLY A 17 2.81 -1.38 20.01
C GLY A 17 4.03 -1.08 19.18
N GLY A 18 5.18 -1.22 19.81
CA GLY A 18 6.47 -1.05 19.21
C GLY A 18 6.70 -1.99 18.03
N ALA A 19 7.86 -1.91 17.45
CA ALA A 19 8.31 -2.75 16.35
C ALA A 19 8.12 -4.26 16.62
N GLU A 20 8.15 -4.69 17.88
CA GLU A 20 7.92 -6.09 18.30
C GLU A 20 6.51 -6.57 17.96
N ALA A 21 5.47 -5.78 18.27
CA ALA A 21 4.07 -6.13 17.96
C ALA A 21 3.82 -6.23 16.45
N LEU A 22 4.45 -5.37 15.65
CA LEU A 22 4.38 -5.44 14.19
C LEU A 22 5.16 -6.64 13.65
N ALA A 23 6.32 -6.95 14.23
CA ALA A 23 7.12 -8.10 13.85
C ALA A 23 6.38 -9.42 14.15
N ALA A 24 5.71 -9.54 15.29
CA ALA A 24 4.88 -10.69 15.63
C ALA A 24 3.69 -10.88 14.66
N GLN A 25 3.05 -9.79 14.23
CA GLN A 25 2.02 -9.87 13.19
C GLN A 25 2.60 -10.30 11.83
N GLY A 26 3.79 -9.82 11.47
CA GLY A 26 4.49 -10.28 10.27
C GLY A 26 4.81 -11.78 10.31
N GLU A 27 5.31 -12.31 11.43
CA GLU A 27 5.53 -13.75 11.61
C GLU A 27 4.22 -14.55 11.48
N ARG A 28 3.14 -14.06 12.09
CA ARG A 28 1.84 -14.70 11.97
C ARG A 28 1.33 -14.69 10.53
N ALA A 29 1.49 -13.58 9.81
CA ALA A 29 1.13 -13.48 8.39
C ALA A 29 1.94 -14.48 7.54
N GLU A 30 3.24 -14.60 7.78
CA GLU A 30 4.09 -15.60 7.10
C GLU A 30 3.65 -17.03 7.41
N ALA A 31 3.36 -17.34 8.66
CA ALA A 31 2.90 -18.67 9.11
C ALA A 31 1.54 -19.04 8.48
N LEU A 32 0.66 -18.07 8.24
CA LEU A 32 -0.61 -18.24 7.54
C LEU A 32 -0.48 -18.29 6.01
N GLY A 33 0.71 -18.12 5.45
CA GLY A 33 0.96 -18.23 4.02
C GLY A 33 0.64 -16.95 3.21
N PHE A 34 0.45 -15.80 3.86
CA PHE A 34 0.32 -14.55 3.11
C PHE A 34 1.57 -14.24 2.30
N HIS A 35 1.37 -13.74 1.10
CA HIS A 35 2.46 -13.34 0.20
C HIS A 35 3.21 -12.10 0.73
N SER A 36 2.50 -11.14 1.34
CA SER A 36 3.10 -9.84 1.69
C SER A 36 2.43 -9.16 2.89
N PHE A 37 3.22 -8.34 3.60
CA PHE A 37 2.78 -7.54 4.75
C PHE A 37 3.01 -6.04 4.46
N TRP A 38 1.98 -5.20 4.69
CA TRP A 38 1.94 -3.84 4.19
C TRP A 38 1.71 -2.83 5.30
N LEU A 39 2.59 -1.84 5.41
CA LEU A 39 2.48 -0.76 6.38
C LEU A 39 2.08 0.57 5.71
N PRO A 40 1.10 1.30 6.30
CA PRO A 40 0.81 2.67 5.88
C PRO A 40 1.87 3.64 6.41
N GLU A 41 1.91 4.84 5.85
CA GLU A 41 2.60 5.97 6.43
C GLU A 41 1.59 7.00 6.92
N ASN A 42 1.61 7.29 8.23
CA ASN A 42 0.74 8.26 8.87
C ASN A 42 1.54 9.17 9.79
N HIS A 43 1.34 10.47 9.67
CA HIS A 43 2.01 11.49 10.48
C HIS A 43 1.01 12.24 11.34
N PHE A 44 1.46 12.67 12.54
CA PHE A 44 0.77 13.62 13.42
C PHE A 44 -0.62 13.17 13.90
N ALA A 45 -0.95 11.91 13.80
CA ALA A 45 -2.17 11.39 14.40
C ALA A 45 -1.93 11.14 15.90
N PRO A 46 -2.85 11.55 16.79
CA PRO A 46 -2.70 11.31 18.25
C PRO A 46 -2.63 9.83 18.61
N ARG A 47 -3.21 8.97 17.78
CA ARG A 47 -3.20 7.52 17.92
C ARG A 47 -2.95 6.88 16.56
N GLY A 48 -2.14 5.81 16.52
CA GLY A 48 -1.89 5.05 15.29
C GLY A 48 -1.01 5.74 14.27
N SER A 49 -0.18 6.73 14.68
CA SER A 49 0.87 7.28 13.81
C SER A 49 1.94 6.24 13.52
N LEU A 50 2.28 6.10 12.25
CA LEU A 50 3.37 5.27 11.76
C LEU A 50 4.17 6.07 10.73
N PRO A 51 5.02 7.02 11.20
CA PRO A 51 5.67 7.98 10.31
C PRO A 51 6.87 7.41 9.54
N GLN A 52 7.40 6.26 9.98
CA GLN A 52 8.59 5.62 9.39
C GLN A 52 8.35 4.12 9.13
N PRO A 53 7.54 3.79 8.13
CA PRO A 53 7.19 2.38 7.86
C PRO A 53 8.40 1.51 7.51
N LEU A 54 9.45 2.05 6.87
CA LEU A 54 10.65 1.26 6.53
C LEU A 54 11.39 0.78 7.77
N LEU A 55 11.49 1.59 8.84
CA LEU A 55 12.08 1.18 10.11
C LEU A 55 11.27 0.05 10.76
N CYS A 56 9.95 0.14 10.72
CA CYS A 56 9.08 -0.91 11.25
C CYS A 56 9.17 -2.20 10.41
N LEU A 57 9.27 -2.08 9.08
CA LEU A 57 9.46 -3.22 8.20
C LEU A 57 10.82 -3.91 8.40
N ALA A 58 11.86 -3.18 8.84
CA ALA A 58 13.13 -3.80 9.21
C ALA A 58 12.98 -4.78 10.39
N ALA A 59 12.15 -4.45 11.39
CA ALA A 59 11.83 -5.36 12.50
C ALA A 59 11.05 -6.61 12.00
N VAL A 60 10.11 -6.43 11.09
CA VAL A 60 9.39 -7.55 10.45
C VAL A 60 10.37 -8.41 9.61
N ALA A 61 11.28 -7.78 8.87
CA ALA A 61 12.28 -8.46 8.05
C ALA A 61 13.16 -9.40 8.88
N ALA A 62 13.55 -8.97 10.09
CA ALA A 62 14.42 -9.75 10.99
C ALA A 62 13.76 -11.05 11.47
N ARG A 63 12.43 -11.09 11.56
CA ARG A 63 11.65 -12.23 12.09
C ARG A 63 10.97 -13.08 11.02
N THR A 64 11.02 -12.66 9.76
CA THR A 64 10.40 -13.37 8.62
C THR A 64 11.47 -13.78 7.60
N ARG A 65 11.14 -14.73 6.71
CA ARG A 65 12.09 -15.26 5.71
C ARG A 65 11.57 -15.18 4.27
N LYS A 66 10.26 -15.29 4.05
CA LYS A 66 9.63 -15.37 2.73
C LYS A 66 8.65 -14.21 2.49
N LEU A 67 8.03 -13.71 3.55
CA LEU A 67 7.03 -12.64 3.50
C LEU A 67 7.61 -11.40 2.83
N ARG A 68 6.96 -10.92 1.77
CA ARG A 68 7.34 -9.66 1.14
C ARG A 68 6.88 -8.48 1.99
N LEU A 69 7.61 -7.38 1.91
CA LEU A 69 7.47 -6.21 2.79
C LEU A 69 7.08 -5.00 1.98
N GLY A 70 5.88 -4.48 2.21
CA GLY A 70 5.31 -3.40 1.41
C GLY A 70 4.94 -2.15 2.20
N THR A 71 4.82 -1.03 1.49
CA THR A 71 4.28 0.23 2.03
C THR A 71 3.03 0.67 1.26
N THR A 72 2.05 1.31 1.96
CA THR A 72 0.78 1.77 1.37
C THR A 72 0.34 3.14 1.87
N SER A 73 1.08 4.19 1.56
CA SER A 73 2.22 4.38 0.67
C SER A 73 3.31 5.21 1.35
N TYR A 74 4.56 5.03 0.94
CA TYR A 74 5.69 5.85 1.36
C TYR A 74 5.67 7.18 0.61
N LEU A 75 5.72 8.30 1.33
CA LEU A 75 5.51 9.64 0.76
C LEU A 75 6.83 10.25 0.25
N LEU A 76 7.10 10.13 -1.05
CA LEU A 76 8.36 10.60 -1.65
C LEU A 76 8.58 12.12 -1.58
N PRO A 77 7.57 13.00 -1.83
CA PRO A 77 7.85 14.44 -1.97
C PRO A 77 8.36 15.15 -0.73
N ILE A 78 8.16 14.55 0.46
CA ILE A 78 8.63 15.13 1.74
C ILE A 78 10.04 14.67 2.13
N ARG A 79 10.72 13.91 1.27
CA ARG A 79 12.03 13.30 1.54
C ARG A 79 13.07 13.68 0.49
N HIS A 80 14.32 13.55 0.87
CA HIS A 80 15.41 13.65 -0.10
C HIS A 80 15.53 12.31 -0.87
N PRO A 81 15.50 12.31 -2.20
CA PRO A 81 15.38 11.07 -2.98
C PRO A 81 16.56 10.11 -2.83
N ILE A 82 17.79 10.61 -2.59
CA ILE A 82 18.94 9.72 -2.37
C ILE A 82 18.84 9.01 -1.02
N GLN A 83 18.35 9.68 0.03
CA GLN A 83 18.13 9.04 1.32
C GLN A 83 17.10 7.90 1.19
N VAL A 84 16.02 8.15 0.45
CA VAL A 84 15.03 7.08 0.16
C VAL A 84 15.68 5.92 -0.58
N ALA A 85 16.51 6.21 -1.59
CA ALA A 85 17.20 5.17 -2.35
C ALA A 85 18.11 4.31 -1.45
N GLU A 86 18.83 4.94 -0.52
CA GLU A 86 19.69 4.26 0.47
C GLU A 86 18.87 3.44 1.46
N GLU A 87 17.86 4.04 2.09
CA GLU A 87 17.00 3.38 3.08
C GLU A 87 16.33 2.13 2.51
N VAL A 88 15.81 2.23 1.28
CA VAL A 88 15.18 1.11 0.59
C VAL A 88 16.20 0.05 0.20
N ALA A 89 17.37 0.43 -0.29
CA ALA A 89 18.43 -0.53 -0.61
C ALA A 89 18.91 -1.30 0.64
N VAL A 90 19.06 -0.61 1.78
CA VAL A 90 19.41 -1.23 3.05
C VAL A 90 18.32 -2.20 3.51
N LEU A 91 17.03 -1.79 3.48
CA LEU A 91 15.92 -2.68 3.85
C LEU A 91 15.83 -3.88 2.91
N ASP A 92 16.06 -3.69 1.61
CA ASP A 92 16.06 -4.76 0.62
C ASP A 92 17.15 -5.81 0.92
N ARG A 93 18.33 -5.36 1.31
CA ARG A 93 19.43 -6.26 1.76
C ARG A 93 19.11 -6.94 3.08
N LEU A 94 18.60 -6.23 4.09
CA LEU A 94 18.18 -6.81 5.37
C LEU A 94 17.11 -7.89 5.20
N SER A 95 16.22 -7.69 4.23
CA SER A 95 15.15 -8.64 3.92
C SER A 95 15.53 -9.71 2.89
N ASN A 96 16.74 -9.66 2.31
CA ASN A 96 17.18 -10.53 1.23
C ASN A 96 16.25 -10.47 0.00
N GLY A 97 16.00 -9.23 -0.49
CA GLY A 97 15.27 -9.01 -1.74
C GLY A 97 13.74 -9.15 -1.64
N ARG A 98 13.15 -8.79 -0.49
CA ARG A 98 11.70 -8.95 -0.26
C ARG A 98 10.89 -7.66 -0.27
N VAL A 99 11.50 -6.51 -0.55
CA VAL A 99 10.81 -5.22 -0.55
C VAL A 99 9.91 -5.06 -1.79
N ILE A 100 8.72 -4.49 -1.60
CA ILE A 100 7.86 -3.89 -2.62
C ILE A 100 7.52 -2.49 -2.14
N LEU A 101 8.05 -1.46 -2.77
CA LEU A 101 7.84 -0.09 -2.31
C LEU A 101 6.59 0.52 -2.93
N GLY A 102 5.51 0.59 -2.17
CA GLY A 102 4.34 1.37 -2.53
C GLY A 102 4.58 2.85 -2.20
N ILE A 103 4.55 3.71 -3.21
CA ILE A 103 4.91 5.12 -3.11
C ILE A 103 3.71 6.03 -3.36
N GLY A 104 3.71 7.21 -2.76
CA GLY A 104 2.62 8.18 -2.91
C GLY A 104 3.10 9.61 -2.94
N ARG A 105 2.24 10.50 -3.50
CA ARG A 105 2.51 11.94 -3.54
C ARG A 105 2.09 12.67 -2.26
N GLY A 106 1.27 12.06 -1.45
CA GLY A 106 0.61 12.74 -0.33
C GLY A 106 -0.50 13.69 -0.79
N TYR A 107 -1.42 14.01 0.13
CA TYR A 107 -2.57 14.88 -0.14
C TYR A 107 -2.82 15.92 0.97
N ARG A 108 -2.28 15.74 2.16
CA ARG A 108 -2.50 16.62 3.32
C ARG A 108 -1.60 17.85 3.22
N SER A 109 -2.19 19.05 3.24
CA SER A 109 -1.47 20.32 3.16
C SER A 109 -0.63 20.62 4.41
N ASP A 110 -1.15 20.25 5.59
CA ASP A 110 -0.44 20.40 6.88
C ASP A 110 0.85 19.57 6.94
N LEU A 111 0.84 18.36 6.33
CA LEU A 111 2.03 17.55 6.19
C LEU A 111 3.12 18.27 5.38
N PHE A 112 2.76 18.81 4.21
CA PHE A 112 3.70 19.53 3.36
C PHE A 112 4.26 20.78 4.06
N HIS A 113 3.42 21.49 4.81
CA HIS A 113 3.85 22.64 5.61
C HIS A 113 4.86 22.22 6.68
N ALA A 114 4.57 21.16 7.45
CA ALA A 114 5.43 20.65 8.51
C ALA A 114 6.82 20.21 8.01
N PHE A 115 6.89 19.70 6.78
CA PHE A 115 8.16 19.30 6.14
C PHE A 115 8.77 20.39 5.25
N SER A 116 8.25 21.62 5.30
CA SER A 116 8.75 22.78 4.52
C SER A 116 8.81 22.51 3.01
N VAL A 117 7.85 21.73 2.49
CA VAL A 117 7.73 21.40 1.06
C VAL A 117 6.53 22.13 0.46
N PRO A 118 6.70 22.93 -0.60
CA PRO A 118 5.57 23.53 -1.28
C PRO A 118 4.66 22.47 -1.92
N SER A 119 3.39 22.42 -1.50
CA SER A 119 2.45 21.38 -1.97
C SER A 119 2.20 21.39 -3.48
N ARG A 120 2.44 22.55 -4.16
CA ARG A 120 2.36 22.67 -5.63
C ARG A 120 3.43 21.87 -6.35
N GLU A 121 4.58 21.63 -5.72
CA GLU A 121 5.74 20.93 -6.30
C GLU A 121 5.65 19.40 -6.17
N LYS A 122 4.69 18.88 -5.40
CA LYS A 122 4.63 17.46 -5.05
C LYS A 122 4.61 16.50 -6.24
N ARG A 123 4.06 16.92 -7.41
CA ARG A 123 4.03 16.11 -8.63
C ARG A 123 5.42 15.98 -9.23
N ASP A 124 6.10 17.10 -9.37
CA ASP A 124 7.40 17.17 -10.04
C ASP A 124 8.47 16.54 -9.15
N ARG A 125 8.44 16.82 -7.84
CA ARG A 125 9.28 16.15 -6.84
C ARG A 125 9.09 14.64 -6.84
N PHE A 126 7.83 14.17 -6.94
CA PHE A 126 7.54 12.73 -7.01
C PHE A 126 8.16 12.09 -8.26
N GLY A 127 7.98 12.71 -9.43
CA GLY A 127 8.55 12.20 -10.69
C GLY A 127 10.07 12.16 -10.65
N ALA A 128 10.71 13.27 -10.25
CA ALA A 128 12.15 13.38 -10.13
C ALA A 128 12.73 12.37 -9.11
N ALA A 129 12.05 12.17 -7.98
CA ALA A 129 12.48 11.20 -6.97
C ALA A 129 12.44 9.76 -7.51
N VAL A 130 11.37 9.37 -8.21
CA VAL A 130 11.26 8.04 -8.84
C VAL A 130 12.39 7.81 -9.85
N GLU A 131 12.62 8.77 -10.73
CA GLU A 131 13.67 8.69 -11.76
C GLU A 131 15.06 8.56 -11.13
N LEU A 132 15.36 9.41 -10.13
CA LEU A 132 16.64 9.36 -9.42
C LEU A 132 16.84 8.01 -8.73
N MET A 133 15.84 7.51 -8.00
CA MET A 133 15.91 6.24 -7.29
C MET A 133 16.18 5.07 -8.26
N LEU A 134 15.46 5.02 -9.38
CA LEU A 134 15.63 3.97 -10.38
C LEU A 134 17.03 4.00 -11.00
N ARG A 135 17.58 5.19 -11.28
CA ARG A 135 18.97 5.33 -11.77
C ARG A 135 19.98 4.90 -10.72
N ALA A 136 19.83 5.39 -9.47
CA ALA A 136 20.72 5.06 -8.37
C ALA A 136 20.78 3.54 -8.11
N TRP A 137 19.64 2.84 -8.13
CA TRP A 137 19.59 1.39 -7.91
C TRP A 137 20.23 0.57 -9.04
N ARG A 138 20.30 1.11 -10.27
CA ARG A 138 21.08 0.51 -11.35
C ARG A 138 22.59 0.76 -11.23
N GLY A 139 23.04 1.46 -10.21
CA GLY A 139 24.45 1.83 -10.01
C GLY A 139 24.90 3.00 -10.89
N GLU A 140 23.98 3.68 -11.57
CA GLU A 140 24.30 4.88 -12.35
C GLU A 140 24.68 6.04 -11.43
N PRO A 141 25.63 6.91 -11.86
CA PRO A 141 25.94 8.09 -11.09
C PRO A 141 24.76 9.07 -11.08
N VAL A 142 24.48 9.64 -9.91
CA VAL A 142 23.46 10.68 -9.73
C VAL A 142 24.12 11.99 -9.31
N ALA A 143 23.76 13.08 -9.98
CA ALA A 143 24.20 14.42 -9.67
C ALA A 143 23.02 15.23 -9.11
N PHE A 144 23.31 16.20 -8.27
CA PHE A 144 22.35 17.14 -7.72
C PHE A 144 22.65 18.53 -8.26
N ASP A 145 21.61 19.25 -8.71
CA ASP A 145 21.76 20.62 -9.21
C ASP A 145 22.14 21.57 -8.05
N GLY A 146 23.09 22.46 -8.31
CA GLY A 146 23.34 23.61 -7.49
C GLY A 146 24.80 23.88 -7.07
N ASP A 147 25.61 22.85 -6.80
CA ASP A 147 26.91 23.07 -6.16
C ASP A 147 28.13 22.64 -7.00
N GLY A 148 27.95 22.21 -8.25
CA GLY A 148 29.04 21.66 -9.07
C GLY A 148 29.72 20.44 -8.45
N GLY A 149 29.04 19.74 -7.52
CA GLY A 149 29.54 18.56 -6.86
C GLY A 149 29.73 17.39 -7.81
N ALA A 150 30.71 16.52 -7.56
CA ALA A 150 30.89 15.30 -8.32
C ALA A 150 29.67 14.38 -8.16
N PRO A 151 29.25 13.67 -9.23
CA PRO A 151 28.20 12.67 -9.12
C PRO A 151 28.52 11.60 -8.08
N VAL A 152 27.50 11.15 -7.35
CA VAL A 152 27.64 10.11 -6.34
C VAL A 152 27.08 8.78 -6.85
N HIS A 153 27.66 7.68 -6.41
CA HIS A 153 27.15 6.33 -6.65
C HIS A 153 26.49 5.79 -5.37
N LEU A 154 25.31 5.23 -5.53
CA LEU A 154 24.62 4.60 -4.41
C LEU A 154 25.40 3.36 -3.91
N ALA A 155 25.63 3.29 -2.62
CA ALA A 155 26.19 2.11 -1.95
C ALA A 155 25.60 1.97 -0.54
N PRO A 156 25.09 0.77 -0.19
CA PRO A 156 25.02 -0.43 -1.02
C PRO A 156 23.92 -0.38 -2.08
N LEU A 157 24.05 -1.14 -3.15
CA LEU A 157 22.95 -1.40 -4.08
C LEU A 157 21.95 -2.38 -3.46
N PRO A 158 20.65 -2.34 -3.84
CA PRO A 158 19.67 -3.34 -3.41
C PRO A 158 20.02 -4.75 -3.93
N VAL A 159 19.49 -5.78 -3.30
CA VAL A 159 19.62 -7.18 -3.75
C VAL A 159 18.81 -7.39 -5.03
N GLN A 160 17.60 -6.85 -5.06
CA GLN A 160 16.74 -6.90 -6.25
C GLN A 160 17.32 -5.99 -7.35
N GLN A 161 17.49 -6.54 -8.56
CA GLN A 161 17.98 -5.79 -9.72
C GLN A 161 16.88 -5.72 -10.80
N PRO A 162 16.70 -4.58 -11.45
CA PRO A 162 17.42 -3.30 -11.34
C PRO A 162 17.04 -2.45 -10.12
N GLY A 163 16.20 -2.96 -9.24
CA GLY A 163 15.75 -2.36 -8.00
C GLY A 163 14.49 -3.04 -7.46
N PRO A 164 14.09 -2.75 -6.20
CA PRO A 164 12.83 -3.22 -5.66
C PRO A 164 11.63 -2.74 -6.49
N PRO A 165 10.58 -3.58 -6.67
CA PRO A 165 9.36 -3.15 -7.36
C PRO A 165 8.75 -1.90 -6.73
N LEU A 166 8.35 -0.94 -7.59
CA LEU A 166 7.65 0.29 -7.19
C LEU A 166 6.19 0.19 -7.60
N TRP A 167 5.25 0.49 -6.68
CA TRP A 167 3.83 0.62 -6.95
C TRP A 167 3.34 2.01 -6.56
N VAL A 168 2.49 2.64 -7.34
CA VAL A 168 2.07 4.03 -7.14
C VAL A 168 0.66 4.11 -6.58
N ALA A 169 0.53 4.51 -5.31
CA ALA A 169 -0.75 4.89 -4.74
C ALA A 169 -1.15 6.27 -5.29
N ALA A 170 -2.28 6.33 -5.98
CA ALA A 170 -2.71 7.52 -6.69
C ALA A 170 -4.19 7.82 -6.47
N PHE A 171 -4.55 9.09 -6.33
CA PHE A 171 -5.91 9.56 -6.31
C PHE A 171 -6.15 10.57 -7.43
N GLY A 172 -7.17 10.29 -8.23
CA GLY A 172 -7.61 11.13 -9.32
C GLY A 172 -6.79 10.98 -10.61
N PRO A 173 -7.36 11.42 -11.73
CA PRO A 173 -6.93 11.03 -13.07
C PRO A 173 -5.46 11.39 -13.37
N LYS A 174 -5.03 12.62 -13.02
CA LYS A 174 -3.64 13.05 -13.28
C LYS A 174 -2.58 12.26 -12.50
N ALA A 175 -2.95 11.64 -11.37
CA ALA A 175 -2.03 10.83 -10.59
C ALA A 175 -1.93 9.41 -11.18
N VAL A 176 -3.06 8.86 -11.55
CA VAL A 176 -3.17 7.56 -12.22
C VAL A 176 -2.42 7.57 -13.56
N GLU A 177 -2.61 8.62 -14.37
CA GLU A 177 -1.85 8.81 -15.61
C GLU A 177 -0.34 8.94 -15.38
N GLN A 178 0.08 9.64 -14.29
CA GLN A 178 1.51 9.74 -13.98
C GLN A 178 2.10 8.36 -13.67
N ALA A 179 1.40 7.51 -12.91
CA ALA A 179 1.83 6.14 -12.66
C ALA A 179 2.02 5.36 -13.97
N GLY A 180 1.04 5.44 -14.87
CA GLY A 180 1.10 4.79 -16.18
C GLY A 180 2.22 5.31 -17.08
N ARG A 181 2.48 6.63 -17.11
CA ARG A 181 3.62 7.21 -17.87
C ARG A 181 4.97 6.76 -17.33
N LEU A 182 5.06 6.53 -16.02
CA LEU A 182 6.26 5.97 -15.38
C LEU A 182 6.40 4.46 -15.63
N GLY A 183 5.41 3.80 -16.22
CA GLY A 183 5.40 2.35 -16.40
C GLY A 183 5.29 1.57 -15.08
N LEU A 184 4.75 2.19 -14.03
CA LEU A 184 4.64 1.61 -12.70
C LEU A 184 3.20 1.17 -12.38
N PRO A 185 3.00 0.04 -11.68
CA PRO A 185 1.67 -0.40 -11.25
C PRO A 185 0.91 0.66 -10.45
N TYR A 186 -0.37 0.81 -10.73
CA TYR A 186 -1.29 1.60 -9.92
C TYR A 186 -1.78 0.77 -8.73
N LEU A 187 -1.44 1.18 -7.51
CA LEU A 187 -1.91 0.59 -6.26
C LEU A 187 -3.23 1.25 -5.87
N ALA A 188 -4.33 0.53 -6.07
CA ALA A 188 -5.66 1.03 -5.79
C ALA A 188 -5.98 1.07 -4.30
N SER A 189 -6.64 2.15 -3.87
CA SER A 189 -7.00 2.40 -2.48
C SER A 189 -8.22 1.57 -2.03
N PRO A 190 -8.35 1.26 -0.73
CA PRO A 190 -9.51 0.52 -0.21
C PRO A 190 -10.84 1.30 -0.22
N ILE A 191 -10.82 2.59 -0.55
CA ILE A 191 -12.02 3.44 -0.56
C ILE A 191 -12.62 3.65 -1.96
N GLU A 192 -12.00 3.11 -3.00
CA GLU A 192 -12.43 3.29 -4.39
C GLU A 192 -13.44 2.21 -4.77
N PRO A 193 -14.69 2.57 -5.16
CA PRO A 193 -15.67 1.60 -5.64
C PRO A 193 -15.25 0.98 -6.97
N LEU A 194 -15.84 -0.17 -7.34
CA LEU A 194 -15.43 -0.95 -8.50
C LEU A 194 -15.49 -0.19 -9.82
N ASP A 195 -16.54 0.61 -10.04
CA ASP A 195 -16.69 1.45 -11.22
C ASP A 195 -15.54 2.45 -11.38
N LEU A 196 -15.14 3.10 -10.29
CA LEU A 196 -13.97 3.99 -10.28
C LEU A 196 -12.66 3.23 -10.49
N LEU A 197 -12.53 2.01 -9.94
CA LEU A 197 -11.36 1.17 -10.21
C LEU A 197 -11.22 0.83 -11.69
N LEU A 198 -12.31 0.44 -12.33
CA LEU A 198 -12.34 0.16 -13.78
C LEU A 198 -11.89 1.40 -14.57
N GLU A 199 -12.49 2.56 -14.30
CA GLU A 199 -12.09 3.84 -14.93
C GLU A 199 -10.60 4.14 -14.72
N ASN A 200 -10.10 3.98 -13.49
CA ASN A 200 -8.70 4.29 -13.15
C ASN A 200 -7.73 3.31 -13.81
N TYR A 201 -8.01 2.00 -13.82
CA TYR A 201 -7.14 1.02 -14.47
C TYR A 201 -7.15 1.19 -15.99
N ASP A 202 -8.28 1.50 -16.62
CA ASP A 202 -8.35 1.80 -18.05
C ASP A 202 -7.55 3.06 -18.38
N ARG A 203 -7.68 4.11 -17.58
CA ARG A 203 -6.88 5.33 -17.69
C ARG A 203 -5.39 5.07 -17.53
N HIS A 204 -5.01 4.26 -16.55
CA HIS A 204 -3.62 3.87 -16.31
C HIS A 204 -3.05 3.14 -17.54
N ARG A 205 -3.77 2.15 -18.03
CA ARG A 205 -3.35 1.30 -19.18
C ARG A 205 -3.32 2.07 -20.50
N SER A 206 -4.13 3.13 -20.64
CA SER A 206 -4.23 3.90 -21.90
C SER A 206 -2.99 4.72 -22.22
N VAL A 207 -2.10 5.00 -21.26
CA VAL A 207 -0.99 5.96 -21.45
C VAL A 207 0.31 5.33 -21.93
N SER A 208 0.53 4.03 -21.78
CA SER A 208 1.74 3.35 -22.27
C SER A 208 1.59 1.82 -22.33
N ASP A 209 2.42 1.15 -23.14
CA ASP A 209 2.51 -0.31 -23.19
C ASP A 209 3.03 -0.88 -21.88
N ALA A 210 4.00 -0.21 -21.26
CA ALA A 210 4.53 -0.59 -19.97
C ALA A 210 3.43 -0.62 -18.90
N ALA A 211 2.51 0.37 -18.92
CA ALA A 211 1.37 0.39 -18.02
C ALA A 211 0.40 -0.78 -18.25
N ARG A 212 0.21 -1.20 -19.49
CA ARG A 212 -0.62 -2.38 -19.84
C ARG A 212 -0.05 -3.68 -19.30
N ALA A 213 1.26 -3.78 -19.21
CA ALA A 213 1.98 -4.95 -18.71
C ALA A 213 2.07 -5.00 -17.17
N CYS A 214 1.66 -3.94 -16.47
CA CYS A 214 1.73 -3.87 -15.01
C CYS A 214 0.81 -4.88 -14.33
N CYS A 215 1.22 -5.36 -13.15
CA CYS A 215 0.35 -6.07 -12.22
C CYS A 215 -0.79 -5.15 -11.71
N VAL A 216 -1.85 -5.76 -11.20
CA VAL A 216 -3.06 -5.07 -10.74
C VAL A 216 -3.23 -5.27 -9.23
N PRO A 217 -2.57 -4.44 -8.40
CA PRO A 217 -2.71 -4.51 -6.95
C PRO A 217 -3.89 -3.67 -6.46
N VAL A 218 -4.77 -4.30 -5.68
CA VAL A 218 -5.94 -3.63 -5.08
C VAL A 218 -5.93 -3.85 -3.57
N MET A 219 -6.12 -2.78 -2.81
CA MET A 219 -6.37 -2.87 -1.37
C MET A 219 -7.88 -2.90 -1.10
N ARG A 220 -8.32 -3.76 -0.18
CA ARG A 220 -9.72 -3.84 0.30
C ARG A 220 -9.77 -4.09 1.79
N THR A 221 -10.78 -3.55 2.45
CA THR A 221 -11.20 -4.08 3.74
C THR A 221 -11.87 -5.42 3.50
N VAL A 222 -11.39 -6.47 4.19
CA VAL A 222 -11.90 -7.83 4.04
C VAL A 222 -12.26 -8.36 5.41
N PHE A 223 -13.49 -8.86 5.59
CA PHE A 223 -13.91 -9.49 6.84
C PHE A 223 -14.79 -10.71 6.54
N VAL A 224 -14.36 -11.85 7.03
CA VAL A 224 -15.03 -13.14 6.79
C VAL A 224 -15.61 -13.65 8.10
N SER A 225 -16.89 -13.98 8.10
CA SER A 225 -17.58 -14.64 9.23
C SER A 225 -18.90 -15.26 8.76
N ASP A 226 -19.34 -16.33 9.40
CA ASP A 226 -20.69 -16.89 9.22
C ASP A 226 -21.71 -16.34 10.25
N ASP A 227 -21.26 -15.53 11.22
CA ASP A 227 -22.13 -14.85 12.19
C ASP A 227 -22.71 -13.56 11.59
N ALA A 228 -24.00 -13.63 11.19
CA ALA A 228 -24.73 -12.53 10.60
C ALA A 228 -24.79 -11.27 11.53
N ARG A 229 -24.83 -11.46 12.86
CA ARG A 229 -24.84 -10.33 13.81
C ARG A 229 -23.48 -9.64 13.86
N LEU A 230 -22.40 -10.41 13.79
CA LEU A 230 -21.05 -9.86 13.73
C LEU A 230 -20.85 -9.10 12.40
N LEU A 231 -21.28 -9.66 11.27
CA LEU A 231 -21.20 -8.99 9.96
C LEU A 231 -21.98 -7.67 9.92
N ALA A 232 -23.16 -7.61 10.55
CA ALA A 232 -23.93 -6.37 10.68
C ALA A 232 -23.15 -5.30 11.46
N ARG A 233 -22.58 -5.66 12.63
CA ARG A 233 -21.75 -4.75 13.43
C ARG A 233 -20.52 -4.26 12.69
N VAL A 234 -19.84 -5.15 11.95
CA VAL A 234 -18.70 -4.80 11.10
C VAL A 234 -19.10 -3.78 10.05
N SER A 235 -20.20 -4.00 9.36
CA SER A 235 -20.72 -3.11 8.31
C SER A 235 -21.10 -1.73 8.87
N GLU A 236 -21.76 -1.68 10.02
CA GLU A 236 -22.09 -0.43 10.73
C GLU A 236 -20.83 0.33 11.17
N GLY A 237 -19.85 -0.38 11.73
CA GLY A 237 -18.56 0.21 12.14
C GLY A 237 -17.79 0.81 10.96
N LEU A 238 -17.78 0.13 9.81
CA LEU A 238 -17.16 0.62 8.59
C LEU A 238 -17.90 1.83 7.99
N ALA A 239 -19.25 1.82 8.03
CA ALA A 239 -20.07 2.96 7.60
C ALA A 239 -19.81 4.20 8.46
N GLY A 240 -19.76 4.03 9.78
CA GLY A 240 -19.41 5.10 10.73
C GLY A 240 -18.01 5.69 10.47
N GLN A 241 -17.02 4.84 10.18
CA GLN A 241 -15.68 5.30 9.78
C GLN A 241 -15.70 6.06 8.45
N SER A 242 -16.42 5.57 7.47
CA SER A 242 -16.54 6.23 6.17
C SER A 242 -17.15 7.62 6.32
N ALA A 243 -18.20 7.76 7.09
CA ALA A 243 -18.85 9.05 7.37
C ALA A 243 -17.92 10.02 8.12
N ALA A 244 -17.18 9.56 9.14
CA ALA A 244 -16.21 10.37 9.87
C ALA A 244 -15.07 10.84 8.96
N LEU A 245 -14.57 9.97 8.09
CA LEU A 245 -13.56 10.31 7.09
C LEU A 245 -14.11 11.26 6.03
N ALA A 246 -15.38 11.15 5.62
CA ALA A 246 -16.01 12.01 4.62
C ALA A 246 -15.99 13.47 5.05
N ALA A 247 -16.26 13.75 6.33
CA ALA A 247 -16.25 15.10 6.90
C ALA A 247 -14.84 15.75 6.87
N ALA A 248 -13.77 14.94 6.95
CA ALA A 248 -12.38 15.41 6.97
C ALA A 248 -11.66 15.28 5.62
N ARG A 249 -12.33 14.82 4.55
CA ARG A 249 -11.68 14.51 3.27
C ARG A 249 -11.24 15.74 2.50
N PRO A 250 -9.96 15.81 2.10
CA PRO A 250 -9.52 16.77 1.11
C PRO A 250 -10.25 16.58 -0.22
N PRO A 251 -10.39 17.64 -1.03
CA PRO A 251 -11.08 17.56 -2.32
C PRO A 251 -10.61 16.43 -3.24
N ALA A 252 -9.34 16.06 -3.16
CA ALA A 252 -8.75 14.98 -3.94
C ALA A 252 -9.35 13.59 -3.62
N LEU A 253 -9.82 13.39 -2.39
CA LEU A 253 -10.41 12.12 -1.95
C LEU A 253 -11.94 12.09 -2.08
N ARG A 254 -12.60 13.23 -2.31
CA ARG A 254 -14.08 13.30 -2.38
C ARG A 254 -14.65 12.52 -3.57
N ARG A 255 -13.91 12.42 -4.68
CA ARG A 255 -14.33 11.61 -5.86
C ARG A 255 -14.13 10.11 -5.64
N ALA A 256 -13.14 9.75 -4.84
CA ALA A 256 -12.79 8.35 -4.59
C ALA A 256 -13.65 7.69 -3.49
N ALA A 257 -14.46 8.46 -2.80
CA ALA A 257 -15.12 8.00 -1.59
C ALA A 257 -16.60 7.77 -1.81
N THR A 258 -17.06 6.60 -1.42
CA THR A 258 -18.48 6.28 -1.24
C THR A 258 -18.77 6.01 0.23
N ASP A 259 -20.00 6.32 0.66
CA ASP A 259 -20.50 5.96 2.00
C ASP A 259 -21.10 4.54 2.01
N ASP A 260 -21.25 3.92 0.83
CA ASP A 260 -21.73 2.57 0.65
C ASP A 260 -20.57 1.57 0.85
N VAL A 261 -20.50 1.00 2.04
CA VAL A 261 -19.47 0.02 2.44
C VAL A 261 -19.45 -1.20 1.53
N ALA A 262 -20.61 -1.64 1.05
CA ALA A 262 -20.72 -2.82 0.18
C ALA A 262 -20.00 -2.64 -1.16
N LYS A 263 -19.77 -1.39 -1.60
CA LYS A 263 -19.03 -1.10 -2.83
C LYS A 263 -17.50 -1.14 -2.68
N VAL A 264 -17.01 -1.05 -1.45
CA VAL A 264 -15.57 -0.88 -1.18
C VAL A 264 -14.98 -1.92 -0.24
N ALA A 265 -15.81 -2.65 0.51
CA ALA A 265 -15.36 -3.70 1.42
C ALA A 265 -15.89 -5.08 0.99
N LEU A 266 -15.14 -6.11 1.30
CA LEU A 266 -15.50 -7.52 1.09
C LEU A 266 -15.87 -8.10 2.46
N VAL A 267 -17.15 -8.00 2.82
CA VAL A 267 -17.68 -8.43 4.13
C VAL A 267 -18.77 -9.47 3.90
N GLY A 268 -18.62 -10.66 4.48
CA GLY A 268 -19.59 -11.73 4.30
C GLY A 268 -19.09 -13.09 4.76
N SER A 269 -19.86 -14.14 4.42
CA SER A 269 -19.41 -15.52 4.60
C SER A 269 -18.21 -15.85 3.70
N HIS A 270 -17.54 -16.94 3.98
CA HIS A 270 -16.41 -17.41 3.16
C HIS A 270 -16.77 -17.48 1.68
N ALA A 271 -17.92 -18.06 1.32
CA ALA A 271 -18.38 -18.16 -0.07
C ALA A 271 -18.66 -16.78 -0.69
N GLN A 272 -19.32 -15.87 0.03
CA GLN A 272 -19.62 -14.52 -0.47
C GLN A 272 -18.35 -13.71 -0.75
N VAL A 273 -17.36 -13.81 0.12
CA VAL A 273 -16.08 -13.11 -0.07
C VAL A 273 -15.27 -13.73 -1.20
N ALA A 274 -15.27 -15.09 -1.33
CA ALA A 274 -14.66 -15.77 -2.46
C ALA A 274 -15.25 -15.32 -3.80
N ASP A 275 -16.58 -15.28 -3.91
CA ASP A 275 -17.28 -14.80 -5.11
C ASP A 275 -16.97 -13.33 -5.43
N ALA A 276 -16.88 -12.49 -4.41
CA ALA A 276 -16.53 -11.08 -4.60
C ALA A 276 -15.08 -10.89 -5.08
N ILE A 277 -14.14 -11.69 -4.59
CA ILE A 277 -12.75 -11.71 -5.07
C ILE A 277 -12.69 -12.22 -6.52
N ALA A 278 -13.42 -13.28 -6.84
CA ALA A 278 -13.49 -13.79 -8.20
C ALA A 278 -14.00 -12.74 -9.19
N ARG A 279 -15.07 -12.00 -8.83
CA ARG A 279 -15.56 -10.88 -9.64
C ARG A 279 -14.54 -9.77 -9.83
N LEU A 280 -13.78 -9.40 -8.78
CA LEU A 280 -12.69 -8.41 -8.92
C LEU A 280 -11.59 -8.93 -9.86
N ARG A 281 -11.25 -10.23 -9.76
CA ARG A 281 -10.25 -10.87 -10.62
C ARG A 281 -10.68 -10.87 -12.08
N GLU A 282 -11.92 -11.23 -12.36
CA GLU A 282 -12.50 -11.23 -13.70
C GLU A 282 -12.57 -9.82 -14.30
N SER A 283 -13.07 -8.85 -13.52
CA SER A 283 -13.32 -7.48 -14.02
C SER A 283 -12.04 -6.66 -14.23
N LEU A 284 -11.04 -6.81 -13.37
CA LEU A 284 -9.83 -5.98 -13.34
C LEU A 284 -8.57 -6.69 -13.86
N GLY A 285 -8.56 -8.03 -13.86
CA GLY A 285 -7.34 -8.82 -13.97
C GLY A 285 -6.52 -8.76 -12.67
N LEU A 286 -7.19 -8.77 -11.51
CA LEU A 286 -6.57 -8.64 -10.19
C LEU A 286 -5.44 -9.66 -10.01
N SER A 287 -4.24 -9.18 -9.67
CA SER A 287 -3.07 -10.01 -9.40
C SER A 287 -2.64 -10.01 -7.93
N HIS A 288 -2.97 -8.93 -7.20
CA HIS A 288 -2.63 -8.81 -5.79
C HIS A 288 -3.79 -8.19 -5.03
N LEU A 289 -4.28 -8.89 -4.00
CA LEU A 289 -5.26 -8.37 -3.05
C LEU A 289 -4.55 -8.06 -1.73
N ILE A 290 -4.56 -6.80 -1.31
CA ILE A 290 -4.05 -6.40 0.00
C ILE A 290 -5.24 -6.28 0.95
N ALA A 291 -5.39 -7.25 1.84
CA ALA A 291 -6.50 -7.31 2.78
C ALA A 291 -6.24 -6.45 4.03
N ARG A 292 -7.16 -5.55 4.32
CA ARG A 292 -7.25 -4.84 5.60
C ARG A 292 -8.28 -5.57 6.45
N VAL A 293 -7.83 -6.43 7.36
CA VAL A 293 -8.72 -7.25 8.21
C VAL A 293 -9.02 -6.62 9.56
N GLY A 294 -8.24 -5.62 9.98
CA GLY A 294 -8.48 -4.88 11.22
C GLY A 294 -9.67 -3.94 11.06
N VAL A 295 -10.75 -4.22 11.78
CA VAL A 295 -11.96 -3.39 11.84
C VAL A 295 -12.14 -2.85 13.25
N PRO A 296 -12.23 -1.53 13.47
CA PRO A 296 -12.45 -0.95 14.79
C PRO A 296 -13.78 -1.40 15.42
N GLY A 297 -13.74 -1.64 16.73
CA GLY A 297 -14.92 -2.08 17.49
C GLY A 297 -15.26 -3.56 17.34
N VAL A 298 -14.40 -4.32 16.65
CA VAL A 298 -14.47 -5.77 16.57
C VAL A 298 -13.49 -6.39 17.57
N GLU A 299 -13.93 -7.44 18.26
CA GLU A 299 -13.10 -8.14 19.24
C GLU A 299 -11.86 -8.76 18.58
N PRO A 300 -10.69 -8.72 19.25
CA PRO A 300 -9.44 -9.25 18.66
C PRO A 300 -9.54 -10.71 18.21
N ALA A 301 -10.31 -11.54 18.91
CA ALA A 301 -10.52 -12.93 18.55
C ALA A 301 -11.33 -13.10 17.26
N ASP A 302 -12.30 -12.21 17.01
CA ASP A 302 -13.09 -12.21 15.77
C ASP A 302 -12.25 -11.76 14.58
N VAL A 303 -11.39 -10.76 14.78
CA VAL A 303 -10.43 -10.31 13.76
C VAL A 303 -9.45 -11.42 13.40
N GLU A 304 -8.95 -12.18 14.38
CA GLU A 304 -8.03 -13.30 14.16
C GLU A 304 -8.70 -14.43 13.38
N ARG A 305 -9.96 -14.79 13.72
CA ARG A 305 -10.74 -15.78 12.95
C ARG A 305 -10.96 -15.34 11.51
N SER A 306 -11.27 -14.06 11.30
CA SER A 306 -11.40 -13.51 9.94
C SER A 306 -10.08 -13.55 9.18
N LEU A 307 -8.95 -13.26 9.84
CA LEU A 307 -7.61 -13.34 9.23
C LEU A 307 -7.31 -14.77 8.75
N GLU A 308 -7.61 -15.79 9.57
CA GLU A 308 -7.45 -17.20 9.23
C GLU A 308 -8.31 -17.59 8.03
N ALA A 309 -9.58 -17.18 8.01
CA ALA A 309 -10.47 -17.43 6.87
C ALA A 309 -10.00 -16.73 5.57
N VAL A 310 -9.41 -15.53 5.67
CA VAL A 310 -8.79 -14.87 4.51
C VAL A 310 -7.54 -15.63 4.04
N ALA A 311 -6.76 -16.22 4.94
CA ALA A 311 -5.63 -17.07 4.57
C ALA A 311 -6.06 -18.37 3.87
N GLU A 312 -7.18 -18.96 4.27
CA GLU A 312 -7.80 -20.10 3.57
C GLU A 312 -8.21 -19.75 2.14
N LEU A 313 -8.82 -18.57 1.94
CA LEU A 313 -9.13 -18.04 0.62
C LEU A 313 -7.86 -17.84 -0.23
N ALA A 314 -6.77 -17.39 0.37
CA ALA A 314 -5.50 -17.23 -0.31
C ALA A 314 -4.87 -18.56 -0.75
N ALA A 315 -5.06 -19.63 0.02
CA ALA A 315 -4.55 -20.96 -0.29
C ALA A 315 -5.37 -21.67 -1.39
N ALA A 316 -6.62 -21.27 -1.59
CA ALA A 316 -7.54 -21.88 -2.56
C ALA A 316 -7.48 -21.23 -3.96
N GLY A 317 -6.91 -20.05 -4.12
CA GLY A 317 -6.91 -19.22 -5.36
C GLY A 317 -5.59 -19.08 -6.02
#